data_66eda9b5c23bb8c5939c9b06c228f6c7
#
_entry.id   66eda9b5c23bb8c5939c9b06c228f6c7
#
_cell.length_a   1.000
_cell.length_b   1.000
_cell.length_c   1.000
_cell.angle_alpha   90.00
_cell.angle_beta   90.00
_cell.angle_gamma   90.00
#
_symmetry.space_group_name_H-M   'P 1'
#
loop_
_entity.id
_entity.type
_entity.pdbx_description
1 polymer ?
#
loop_
_entity_poly.entity_id
_entity_poly.type
_entity_poly.pdbx_seq_one_letter_code
_entity_poly.pdbx_strand_id
1 'polypeptide(L)' 'MKIGFTCGAFDLLHAGHVVMLKEARQNCDHLIVGLQTDPSIDRQSKNQPVQNVYERFIQLSSLQFVDDVIPYDTEQSFLL' A
#
# COMPACT_ATOMS: atom_id res chain seq x y z
N MET A 1 -7.15 -20.69 4.34
CA MET A 1 -6.26 -19.53 4.46
C MET A 1 -7.03 -18.25 4.16
N LYS A 2 -6.89 -17.24 5.00
CA LYS A 2 -7.56 -15.96 4.81
C LYS A 2 -6.57 -14.95 4.24
N ILE A 3 -6.88 -14.43 3.05
CA ILE A 3 -6.05 -13.43 2.39
C ILE A 3 -6.64 -12.05 2.64
N GLY A 4 -5.83 -11.13 3.18
CA GLY A 4 -6.23 -9.76 3.40
C GLY A 4 -5.65 -8.86 2.31
N PHE A 5 -6.34 -7.76 2.04
CA PHE A 5 -5.92 -6.79 1.04
C PHE A 5 -6.15 -5.38 1.55
N THR A 6 -5.16 -4.52 1.38
CA THR A 6 -5.30 -3.09 1.63
C THR A 6 -4.52 -2.34 0.57
N CYS A 7 -4.85 -1.08 0.35
CA CYS A 7 -4.18 -0.29 -0.67
C CYS A 7 -4.04 1.17 -0.24
N GLY A 8 -3.08 1.85 -0.82
CA GLY A 8 -2.82 3.26 -0.55
C GLY A 8 -1.51 3.71 -1.16
N ALA A 9 -1.18 4.98 -0.98
CA ALA A 9 0.06 5.56 -1.48
C ALA A 9 1.26 5.24 -0.57
N PHE A 10 1.03 5.17 0.73
CA PHE A 10 2.06 4.89 1.74
C PHE A 10 3.30 5.77 1.58
N ASP A 11 3.06 7.06 1.35
CA ASP A 11 4.13 8.03 1.20
C ASP A 11 4.72 8.39 2.57
N LEU A 12 6.05 8.48 2.64
CA LEU A 12 6.75 8.81 3.89
C LEU A 12 6.28 7.91 5.04
N LEU A 13 6.48 6.61 4.86
CA LEU A 13 6.02 5.59 5.81
C LEU A 13 6.38 5.96 7.25
N HIS A 14 5.38 5.92 8.12
CA HIS A 14 5.55 6.27 9.53
C HIS A 14 4.86 5.26 10.44
N ALA A 15 4.97 5.51 11.76
CA ALA A 15 4.45 4.57 12.76
C ALA A 15 2.96 4.26 12.58
N GLY A 16 2.16 5.24 12.17
CA GLY A 16 0.73 5.02 11.93
C GLY A 16 0.47 4.00 10.83
N HIS A 17 1.25 4.06 9.74
CA HIS A 17 1.16 3.07 8.68
C HIS A 17 1.53 1.68 9.20
N VAL A 18 2.59 1.60 9.98
CA VAL A 18 3.08 0.32 10.51
C VAL A 18 2.03 -0.33 11.42
N VAL A 19 1.43 0.46 12.32
CA VAL A 19 0.39 -0.05 13.22
C VAL A 19 -0.81 -0.56 12.45
N MET A 20 -1.25 0.18 11.44
CA MET A 20 -2.38 -0.21 10.60
C MET A 20 -2.11 -1.52 9.87
N LEU A 21 -0.91 -1.65 9.29
CA LEU A 21 -0.52 -2.86 8.55
C LEU A 21 -0.38 -4.05 9.51
N LYS A 22 0.15 -3.84 10.70
CA LYS A 22 0.23 -4.87 11.72
C LYS A 22 -1.15 -5.38 12.10
N GLU A 23 -2.10 -4.48 12.34
CA GLU A 23 -3.47 -4.84 12.68
C GLU A 23 -4.13 -5.60 11.53
N ALA A 24 -3.94 -5.14 10.30
CA ALA A 24 -4.48 -5.82 9.12
C ALA A 24 -3.94 -7.25 9.04
N ARG A 25 -2.64 -7.43 9.25
CA ARG A 25 -2.03 -8.76 9.19
C ARG A 25 -2.52 -9.68 10.30
N GLN A 26 -2.89 -9.15 11.44
CA GLN A 26 -3.44 -9.95 12.55
C GLN A 26 -4.81 -10.53 12.22
N ASN A 27 -5.51 -9.96 11.24
CA ASN A 27 -6.84 -10.41 10.83
C ASN A 27 -6.82 -11.30 9.59
N CYS A 28 -5.64 -11.70 9.12
CA CYS A 28 -5.50 -12.57 7.96
C CYS A 28 -4.23 -13.41 8.08
N ASP A 29 -4.09 -14.37 7.18
CA ASP A 29 -2.91 -15.25 7.14
C ASP A 29 -1.87 -14.75 6.14
N HIS A 30 -2.29 -13.94 5.18
CA HIS A 30 -1.44 -13.42 4.11
C HIS A 30 -1.95 -12.04 3.74
N LEU A 31 -1.13 -11.01 3.85
CA LEU A 31 -1.51 -9.63 3.57
C LEU A 31 -0.88 -9.15 2.28
N ILE A 32 -1.73 -8.73 1.35
CA ILE A 32 -1.32 -8.11 0.09
C ILE A 32 -1.57 -6.62 0.19
N VAL A 33 -0.57 -5.80 -0.12
CA VAL A 33 -0.67 -4.35 -0.09
C VAL A 33 -0.59 -3.81 -1.52
N GLY A 34 -1.65 -3.14 -1.96
CA GLY A 34 -1.64 -2.41 -3.22
C GLY A 34 -0.97 -1.06 -3.01
N LEU A 35 0.07 -0.78 -3.80
CA LEU A 35 0.83 0.47 -3.70
C LEU A 35 0.49 1.37 -4.88
N GLN A 36 -0.23 2.45 -4.61
CA GLN A 36 -0.62 3.38 -5.66
C GLN A 36 0.57 4.20 -6.14
N THR A 37 0.79 4.20 -7.45
CA THR A 37 1.94 4.90 -8.02
C THR A 37 1.82 6.40 -7.86
N ASP A 38 0.66 6.98 -8.22
CA ASP A 38 0.39 8.40 -8.06
C ASP A 38 -1.10 8.62 -7.77
N PRO A 39 -1.49 8.88 -6.51
CA PRO A 39 -2.89 9.06 -6.16
C PRO A 39 -3.54 10.28 -6.83
N SER A 40 -2.76 11.26 -7.32
CA SER A 40 -3.32 12.42 -8.00
C SER A 40 -3.94 12.07 -9.35
N ILE A 41 -3.60 10.90 -9.92
CA ILE A 41 -4.20 10.42 -11.16
C ILE A 41 -5.69 10.08 -10.92
N ASP A 42 -6.00 9.44 -9.80
CA ASP A 42 -7.38 9.09 -9.44
C ASP A 42 -8.16 10.28 -8.89
N ARG A 43 -7.49 11.09 -8.06
CA ARG A 43 -8.14 12.19 -7.36
C ARG A 43 -7.26 13.44 -7.44
N GLN A 44 -7.73 14.42 -8.19
CA GLN A 44 -6.96 15.67 -8.39
C GLN A 44 -6.73 16.42 -7.07
N SER A 45 -7.54 16.18 -6.05
CA SER A 45 -7.36 16.80 -4.74
C SER A 45 -6.17 16.25 -3.96
N LYS A 46 -5.62 15.11 -4.38
CA LYS A 46 -4.47 14.52 -3.73
C LYS A 46 -3.17 15.02 -4.34
N ASN A 47 -2.18 15.26 -3.49
CA ASN A 47 -0.85 15.67 -3.93
C ASN A 47 -0.08 14.46 -4.47
N GLN A 48 0.89 14.75 -5.33
CA GLN A 48 1.84 13.73 -5.75
C GLN A 48 2.68 13.30 -4.55
N PRO A 49 3.04 12.00 -4.45
CA PRO A 49 3.90 11.54 -3.37
C PRO A 49 5.27 12.22 -3.37
N VAL A 50 5.81 12.44 -2.17
CA VAL A 50 7.17 12.95 -2.00
C VAL A 50 8.19 11.89 -2.44
N GLN A 51 7.95 10.62 -2.04
CA GLN A 51 8.81 9.52 -2.43
C GLN A 51 8.31 8.91 -3.74
N ASN A 52 9.25 8.46 -4.58
CA ASN A 52 8.86 7.74 -5.79
C ASN A 52 8.31 6.35 -5.44
N VAL A 53 7.72 5.68 -6.43
CA VAL A 53 7.09 4.38 -6.18
C VAL A 53 8.11 3.33 -5.75
N TYR A 54 9.33 3.40 -6.26
CA TYR A 54 10.38 2.44 -5.91
C TYR A 54 10.78 2.55 -4.44
N GLU A 55 10.94 3.78 -3.95
CA GLU A 55 11.28 4.02 -2.54
C GLU A 55 10.17 3.50 -1.62
N ARG A 56 8.92 3.78 -1.98
CA ARG A 56 7.77 3.32 -1.20
C ARG A 56 7.64 1.80 -1.24
N PHE A 57 7.93 1.20 -2.39
CA PHE A 57 7.91 -0.26 -2.54
C PHE A 57 8.94 -0.94 -1.62
N ILE A 58 10.17 -0.41 -1.59
CA ILE A 58 11.23 -0.95 -0.73
C ILE A 58 10.82 -0.89 0.73
N GLN A 59 10.29 0.23 1.18
CA GLN A 59 9.90 0.40 2.57
C GLN A 59 8.78 -0.56 2.97
N LEU A 60 7.75 -0.68 2.14
CA LEU A 60 6.63 -1.58 2.41
C LEU A 60 7.07 -3.04 2.42
N SER A 61 7.85 -3.45 1.42
CA SER A 61 8.25 -4.84 1.30
C SER A 61 9.25 -5.26 2.39
N SER A 62 9.84 -4.31 3.10
CA SER A 62 10.74 -4.58 4.22
C SER A 62 10.00 -4.85 5.52
N LEU A 63 8.70 -4.58 5.60
CA LEU A 63 7.92 -4.79 6.81
C LEU A 63 7.50 -6.25 6.94
N GLN A 64 7.74 -6.82 8.13
CA GLN A 64 7.41 -8.23 8.39
C GLN A 64 5.91 -8.53 8.29
N PHE A 65 5.06 -7.51 8.40
CA PHE A 65 3.60 -7.68 8.36
C PHE A 65 3.07 -7.75 6.93
N VAL A 66 3.88 -7.40 5.94
CA VAL A 66 3.48 -7.33 4.54
C VAL A 66 4.04 -8.53 3.80
N ASP A 67 3.16 -9.32 3.20
CA ASP A 67 3.57 -10.52 2.47
C ASP A 67 3.85 -10.22 1.00
N ASP A 68 3.00 -9.41 0.35
CA ASP A 68 3.18 -9.02 -1.04
C ASP A 68 2.85 -7.55 -1.24
N VAL A 69 3.56 -6.89 -2.14
CA VAL A 69 3.29 -5.50 -2.55
C VAL A 69 3.05 -5.50 -4.05
N ILE A 70 1.90 -4.97 -4.47
CA ILE A 70 1.52 -4.90 -5.87
C ILE A 70 1.30 -3.44 -6.26
N PRO A 71 2.16 -2.85 -7.11
CA PRO A 71 1.94 -1.49 -7.59
C PRO A 71 0.72 -1.41 -8.51
N TYR A 72 -0.02 -0.31 -8.43
CA TYR A 72 -1.14 -0.04 -9.32
C TYR A 72 -1.24 1.45 -9.60
N ASP A 73 -1.82 1.81 -10.76
CA ASP A 73 -1.94 3.20 -11.15
C ASP A 73 -3.24 3.83 -10.66
N THR A 74 -4.36 3.17 -10.90
CA THR A 74 -5.68 3.67 -10.53
C THR A 74 -6.48 2.60 -9.80
N GLU A 75 -7.44 3.03 -8.96
CA GLU A 75 -8.32 2.11 -8.25
C GLU A 75 -9.11 1.23 -9.22
N GLN A 76 -9.41 1.75 -10.41
CA GLN A 76 -10.17 1.02 -11.42
C GLN A 76 -9.44 -0.24 -11.88
N SER A 77 -8.10 -0.27 -11.81
CA SER A 77 -7.33 -1.45 -12.22
C SER A 77 -7.62 -2.67 -11.36
N PHE A 78 -8.19 -2.51 -10.17
CA PHE A 78 -8.60 -3.61 -9.30
C PHE A 78 -10.03 -4.07 -9.54
N LEU A 79 -10.82 -3.31 -10.29
CA LEU A 79 -12.22 -3.61 -10.53
C LEU A 79 -12.43 -4.51 -11.76
N LEU A 80 -11.38 -4.78 -12.47
CA LEU A 80 -11.38 -5.66 -13.62
C LEU A 80 -11.06 -7.09 -13.19
#